data_34e47198b9dde10dfe6cd1a1e411ff3c
#
_entry.id   34e47198b9dde10dfe6cd1a1e411ff3c
#
_cell.length_a   1.000
_cell.length_b   1.000
_cell.length_c   1.000
_cell.angle_alpha   90.00
_cell.angle_beta   90.00
_cell.angle_gamma   90.00
#
_symmetry.space_group_name_H-M   'P 1'
#
loop_
_entity.id
_entity.type
_entity.pdbx_description
1 polymer ?
#
loop_
_entity_poly.entity_id
_entity_poly.type
_entity_poly.pdbx_seq_one_letter_code
_entity_poly.pdbx_strand_id
1 'polypeptide(L)'
;MQFGDFRLTSGRRSKFYVNLKLAATRPQILERIASEMAQLLPDKAEVIAGMELGAVPLAVALSLKTGLPYVMIRKSERVHGTGSRIEGELLGNVIVVEDVATSGGSLVDAAEVIRRAGGTVERAIVVVDREEGADEALRAVDIELLPLVRIGSLLQDD
;
A
#
# COMPACT_ATOMS: atom_id res chain seq x y z
N MET A 1 -17.63 6.75 -2.54
CA MET A 1 -18.05 5.50 -3.20
C MET A 1 -18.97 5.86 -4.35
N GLN A 2 -18.83 5.20 -5.49
CA GLN A 2 -19.75 5.37 -6.64
C GLN A 2 -20.44 4.03 -6.86
N PHE A 3 -21.75 4.04 -6.99
CA PHE A 3 -22.54 2.83 -7.30
C PHE A 3 -22.82 2.78 -8.80
N GLY A 4 -22.68 1.61 -9.41
CA GLY A 4 -22.88 1.38 -10.84
C GLY A 4 -22.33 0.02 -11.27
N ASP A 5 -22.37 -0.29 -12.54
CA ASP A 5 -21.78 -1.53 -13.09
C ASP A 5 -20.36 -1.22 -13.59
N PHE A 6 -19.35 -1.48 -12.76
CA PHE A 6 -17.95 -1.18 -13.05
C PHE A 6 -17.18 -2.45 -13.43
N ARG A 7 -16.40 -2.37 -14.49
CA ARG A 7 -15.43 -3.41 -14.85
C ARG A 7 -14.10 -3.10 -14.19
N LEU A 8 -13.66 -3.98 -13.31
CA LEU A 8 -12.40 -3.85 -12.58
C LEU A 8 -11.21 -4.21 -13.48
N THR A 9 -10.02 -3.79 -13.08
CA THR A 9 -8.75 -4.18 -13.74
C THR A 9 -8.54 -5.69 -13.77
N SER A 10 -9.11 -6.42 -12.80
CA SER A 10 -9.15 -7.89 -12.78
C SER A 10 -10.12 -8.52 -13.80
N GLY A 11 -10.88 -7.71 -14.56
CA GLY A 11 -11.93 -8.16 -15.49
C GLY A 11 -13.28 -8.47 -14.85
N ARG A 12 -13.38 -8.49 -13.52
CA ARG A 12 -14.64 -8.73 -12.79
C ARG A 12 -15.55 -7.51 -12.84
N ARG A 13 -16.87 -7.73 -12.73
CA ARG A 13 -17.85 -6.66 -12.55
C ARG A 13 -18.06 -6.37 -11.07
N SER A 14 -18.15 -5.08 -10.72
CA SER A 14 -18.48 -4.62 -9.38
C SER A 14 -19.60 -3.61 -9.43
N LYS A 15 -20.53 -3.69 -8.48
CA LYS A 15 -21.64 -2.74 -8.36
C LYS A 15 -21.23 -1.40 -7.74
N PHE A 16 -19.98 -1.27 -7.30
CA PHE A 16 -19.44 -0.05 -6.71
C PHE A 16 -17.97 0.13 -7.09
N TYR A 17 -17.52 1.36 -7.07
CA TYR A 17 -16.14 1.76 -7.29
C TYR A 17 -15.68 2.72 -6.19
N VAL A 18 -14.57 2.41 -5.53
CA VAL A 18 -13.94 3.28 -4.56
C VAL A 18 -12.73 3.93 -5.20
N ASN A 19 -12.83 5.21 -5.52
CA ASN A 19 -11.70 5.97 -6.07
C ASN A 19 -10.86 6.56 -4.93
N LEU A 20 -10.01 5.73 -4.34
CA LEU A 20 -9.11 6.17 -3.26
C LEU A 20 -8.06 7.16 -3.74
N LYS A 21 -7.60 7.06 -4.98
CA LYS A 21 -6.65 8.02 -5.55
C LYS A 21 -7.23 9.43 -5.55
N LEU A 22 -8.50 9.57 -5.94
CA LEU A 22 -9.19 10.86 -5.88
C LEU A 22 -9.42 11.32 -4.42
N ALA A 23 -9.76 10.40 -3.51
CA ALA A 23 -9.94 10.72 -2.11
C ALA A 23 -8.62 11.20 -1.46
N ALA A 24 -7.51 10.54 -1.77
CA ALA A 24 -6.18 10.89 -1.27
C ALA A 24 -5.65 12.26 -1.79
N THR A 25 -6.29 12.87 -2.81
CA THR A 25 -5.94 14.24 -3.23
C THR A 25 -6.52 15.32 -2.30
N ARG A 26 -7.39 14.96 -1.36
CA ARG A 26 -7.99 15.89 -0.38
C ARG A 26 -7.18 15.86 0.92
N PRO A 27 -6.60 16.99 1.36
CA PRO A 27 -5.68 17.03 2.52
C PRO A 27 -6.27 16.43 3.79
N GLN A 28 -7.54 16.73 4.10
CA GLN A 28 -8.20 16.24 5.31
C GLN A 28 -8.41 14.71 5.30
N ILE A 29 -8.70 14.15 4.12
CA ILE A 29 -8.86 12.70 3.95
C ILE A 29 -7.51 12.02 4.02
N LEU A 30 -6.50 12.55 3.33
CA LEU A 30 -5.13 12.02 3.35
C LEU A 30 -4.55 12.03 4.77
N GLU A 31 -4.73 13.13 5.50
CA GLU A 31 -4.30 13.25 6.89
C GLU A 31 -4.99 12.23 7.80
N ARG A 32 -6.31 12.04 7.64
CA ARG A 32 -7.05 11.04 8.40
C ARG A 32 -6.56 9.63 8.10
N ILE A 33 -6.36 9.28 6.83
CA ILE A 33 -5.81 7.98 6.43
C ILE A 33 -4.43 7.77 7.07
N ALA A 34 -3.53 8.76 6.98
CA ALA A 34 -2.21 8.67 7.58
C ALA A 34 -2.26 8.49 9.11
N SER A 35 -3.20 9.14 9.79
CA SER A 35 -3.41 8.99 11.23
C SER A 35 -3.85 7.57 11.61
N GLU A 36 -4.76 6.97 10.85
CA GLU A 36 -5.20 5.59 11.08
C GLU A 36 -4.08 4.58 10.74
N MET A 37 -3.35 4.78 9.64
CA MET A 37 -2.20 3.92 9.29
C MET A 37 -1.10 3.99 10.35
N ALA A 38 -0.85 5.16 10.94
CA ALA A 38 0.16 5.33 11.98
C ALA A 38 -0.11 4.46 13.21
N GLN A 39 -1.37 4.19 13.54
CA GLN A 39 -1.75 3.32 14.66
C GLN A 39 -1.44 1.83 14.39
N LEU A 40 -1.27 1.45 13.13
CA LEU A 40 -0.94 0.08 12.73
C LEU A 40 0.57 -0.15 12.57
N LEU A 41 1.39 0.90 12.66
CA LEU A 41 2.84 0.76 12.56
C LEU A 41 3.41 0.00 13.76
N PRO A 42 4.25 -1.01 13.54
CA PRO A 42 4.99 -1.64 14.63
C PRO A 42 6.10 -0.71 15.16
N ASP A 43 6.43 -0.83 16.44
CA ASP A 43 7.48 -0.02 17.09
C ASP A 43 8.85 -0.14 16.39
N LYS A 44 9.11 -1.29 15.75
CA LYS A 44 10.34 -1.57 15.02
C LYS A 44 10.37 -1.06 13.58
N ALA A 45 9.33 -0.35 13.11
CA ALA A 45 9.33 0.23 11.76
C ALA A 45 10.41 1.29 11.63
N GLU A 46 11.22 1.21 10.57
CA GLU A 46 12.33 2.15 10.32
C GLU A 46 12.11 2.96 9.05
N VAL A 47 11.42 2.39 8.04
CA VAL A 47 11.16 3.03 6.74
C VAL A 47 9.77 2.68 6.25
N ILE A 48 9.12 3.62 5.61
CA ILE A 48 7.85 3.44 4.90
C ILE A 48 8.14 3.30 3.41
N ALA A 49 7.58 2.31 2.74
CA ALA A 49 7.73 2.14 1.30
C ALA A 49 6.39 2.22 0.58
N GLY A 50 6.30 3.09 -0.42
CA GLY A 50 5.12 3.21 -1.29
C GLY A 50 5.45 2.94 -2.75
N MET A 51 4.66 2.08 -3.42
CA MET A 51 4.83 1.84 -4.85
C MET A 51 4.21 2.98 -5.67
N GLU A 52 4.88 3.41 -6.74
CA GLU A 52 4.33 4.38 -7.67
C GLU A 52 3.04 3.83 -8.31
N LEU A 53 2.01 4.61 -8.53
CA LEU A 53 1.87 6.04 -8.15
C LEU A 53 0.99 6.20 -6.91
N GLY A 54 0.00 5.33 -6.70
CA GLY A 54 -1.10 5.49 -5.73
C GLY A 54 -0.65 5.52 -4.27
N ALA A 55 0.37 4.74 -3.92
CA ALA A 55 0.87 4.65 -2.56
C ALA A 55 1.84 5.76 -2.17
N VAL A 56 2.42 6.50 -3.13
CA VAL A 56 3.39 7.56 -2.82
C VAL A 56 2.80 8.66 -1.94
N PRO A 57 1.62 9.23 -2.22
CA PRO A 57 1.01 10.22 -1.32
C PRO A 57 0.77 9.70 0.09
N LEU A 58 0.40 8.42 0.23
CA LEU A 58 0.19 7.77 1.53
C LEU A 58 1.50 7.64 2.31
N ALA A 59 2.58 7.20 1.63
CA ALA A 59 3.90 7.08 2.23
C ALA A 59 4.42 8.45 2.72
N VAL A 60 4.26 9.50 1.90
CA VAL A 60 4.63 10.88 2.28
C VAL A 60 3.83 11.36 3.49
N ALA A 61 2.51 11.21 3.47
CA ALA A 61 1.65 11.66 4.55
C ALA A 61 1.95 10.92 5.87
N LEU A 62 2.17 9.61 5.78
CA LEU A 62 2.53 8.78 6.93
C LEU A 62 3.92 9.13 7.47
N SER A 63 4.89 9.41 6.60
CA SER A 63 6.23 9.89 6.97
C SER A 63 6.16 11.20 7.74
N LEU A 64 5.40 12.18 7.25
CA LEU A 64 5.20 13.46 7.94
C LEU A 64 4.52 13.29 9.30
N LYS A 65 3.59 12.33 9.41
CA LYS A 65 2.85 12.06 10.65
C LYS A 65 3.72 11.38 11.72
N THR A 66 4.63 10.50 11.31
CA THR A 66 5.39 9.62 12.23
C THR A 66 6.85 10.03 12.42
N GLY A 67 7.39 10.85 11.51
CA GLY A 67 8.81 11.19 11.48
C GLY A 67 9.70 10.09 10.86
N LEU A 68 9.13 8.97 10.41
CA LEU A 68 9.89 7.92 9.72
C LEU A 68 10.24 8.35 8.29
N PRO A 69 11.44 8.05 7.80
CA PRO A 69 11.77 8.25 6.39
C PRO A 69 10.92 7.36 5.49
N TYR A 70 10.79 7.74 4.22
CA TYR A 70 10.11 6.92 3.23
C TYR A 70 10.96 6.69 1.99
N VAL A 71 10.65 5.61 1.27
CA VAL A 71 11.18 5.30 -0.05
C VAL A 71 10.03 5.11 -1.03
N MET A 72 10.30 5.41 -2.29
CA MET A 72 9.37 5.15 -3.40
C MET A 72 9.86 3.95 -4.19
N ILE A 73 8.95 3.05 -4.55
CA ILE A 73 9.26 1.89 -5.38
C ILE A 73 8.67 2.09 -6.76
N ARG A 74 9.53 2.04 -7.77
CA ARG A 74 9.12 2.16 -9.18
C ARG A 74 8.58 0.82 -9.69
N LYS A 75 7.61 0.88 -10.59
CA LYS A 75 7.07 -0.32 -11.26
C LYS A 75 8.09 -1.01 -12.16
N SER A 76 9.01 -0.22 -12.74
CA SER A 76 10.06 -0.71 -13.64
C SER A 76 11.42 -0.15 -13.26
N GLU A 77 12.47 -0.85 -13.67
CA GLU A 77 13.84 -0.37 -13.52
C GLU A 77 14.07 0.90 -14.34
N ARG A 78 15.03 1.73 -13.91
CA ARG A 78 15.48 2.88 -14.69
C ARG A 78 16.21 2.39 -15.96
N VAL A 79 15.87 2.98 -17.09
CA VAL A 79 16.59 2.77 -18.36
C VAL A 79 18.01 3.38 -18.30
N HIS A 80 18.21 4.37 -17.41
CA HIS A 80 19.49 5.06 -17.21
C HIS A 80 19.83 5.18 -15.72
N GLY A 81 21.09 5.07 -15.37
CA GLY A 81 21.61 5.19 -14.01
C GLY A 81 21.85 3.85 -13.33
N THR A 82 21.58 3.76 -12.03
CA THR A 82 21.91 2.58 -11.19
C THR A 82 21.02 1.37 -11.40
N GLY A 83 19.98 1.44 -12.24
CA GLY A 83 19.00 0.37 -12.43
C GLY A 83 18.07 0.13 -11.22
N SER A 84 18.26 0.87 -10.12
CA SER A 84 17.47 0.68 -8.91
C SER A 84 16.00 1.06 -9.13
N ARG A 85 15.10 0.22 -8.61
CA ARG A 85 13.68 0.51 -8.50
C ARG A 85 13.33 1.30 -7.23
N ILE A 86 14.28 1.51 -6.33
CA ILE A 86 14.07 2.21 -5.05
C ILE A 86 14.63 3.63 -5.16
N GLU A 87 13.81 4.60 -4.82
CA GLU A 87 14.17 6.01 -4.65
C GLU A 87 14.12 6.36 -3.17
N GLY A 88 15.25 6.78 -2.61
CA GLY A 88 15.43 7.08 -1.19
C GLY A 88 16.40 6.12 -0.52
N GLU A 89 16.64 6.34 0.76
CA GLU A 89 17.55 5.52 1.57
C GLU A 89 16.78 4.37 2.24
N LEU A 90 17.14 3.14 1.87
CA LEU A 90 16.53 1.94 2.43
C LEU A 90 17.23 1.58 3.74
N LEU A 91 16.48 1.43 4.82
CA LEU A 91 16.93 1.00 6.14
C LEU A 91 16.14 -0.21 6.61
N GLY A 92 16.75 -1.09 7.35
CA GLY A 92 16.26 -2.26 8.08
C GLY A 92 14.80 -2.72 7.86
N ASN A 93 13.94 -2.42 8.83
CA ASN A 93 12.54 -2.85 8.83
C ASN A 93 11.64 -1.90 8.05
N VAL A 94 11.14 -2.36 6.92
CA VAL A 94 10.32 -1.59 5.99
C VAL A 94 8.86 -2.00 6.09
N ILE A 95 7.98 -1.02 6.20
CA ILE A 95 6.54 -1.20 6.10
C ILE A 95 6.09 -0.76 4.71
N VAL A 96 5.54 -1.70 3.94
CA VAL A 96 4.96 -1.39 2.63
C VAL A 96 3.56 -0.84 2.81
N VAL A 97 3.26 0.26 2.13
CA VAL A 97 1.92 0.86 2.12
C VAL A 97 1.32 0.85 0.73
N GLU A 98 0.00 0.68 0.65
CA GLU A 98 -0.74 0.69 -0.62
C GLU A 98 -2.15 1.28 -0.40
N ASP A 99 -2.75 1.80 -1.47
CA ASP A 99 -4.12 2.31 -1.42
C ASP A 99 -5.14 1.15 -1.40
N VAL A 100 -5.04 0.21 -2.33
CA VAL A 100 -5.97 -0.91 -2.47
C VAL A 100 -5.20 -2.22 -2.69
N ALA A 101 -5.48 -3.22 -1.86
CA ALA A 101 -5.08 -4.59 -2.11
C ALA A 101 -6.19 -5.36 -2.83
N THR A 102 -5.85 -6.02 -3.94
CA THR A 102 -6.70 -6.95 -4.67
C THR A 102 -6.12 -8.38 -4.56
N SER A 103 -5.32 -8.79 -5.52
CA SER A 103 -4.60 -10.09 -5.49
C SER A 103 -3.30 -10.06 -4.66
N GLY A 104 -2.83 -8.89 -4.24
CA GLY A 104 -1.59 -8.72 -3.49
C GLY A 104 -0.32 -8.67 -4.35
N GLY A 105 -0.42 -8.82 -5.68
CA GLY A 105 0.75 -8.89 -6.56
C GLY A 105 1.69 -7.69 -6.47
N SER A 106 1.16 -6.47 -6.38
CA SER A 106 1.97 -5.23 -6.23
C SER A 106 2.74 -5.20 -4.90
N LEU A 107 2.10 -5.68 -3.82
CA LEU A 107 2.70 -5.72 -2.49
C LEU A 107 3.81 -6.76 -2.40
N VAL A 108 3.59 -7.93 -3.02
CA VAL A 108 4.60 -8.99 -3.12
C VAL A 108 5.80 -8.51 -3.94
N ASP A 109 5.57 -7.88 -5.10
CA ASP A 109 6.63 -7.32 -5.94
C ASP A 109 7.44 -6.25 -5.18
N ALA A 110 6.77 -5.34 -4.47
CA ALA A 110 7.43 -4.34 -3.63
C ALA A 110 8.31 -4.98 -2.56
N ALA A 111 7.79 -5.99 -1.86
CA ALA A 111 8.55 -6.70 -0.84
C ALA A 111 9.77 -7.43 -1.40
N GLU A 112 9.65 -8.04 -2.58
CA GLU A 112 10.80 -8.68 -3.26
C GLU A 112 11.88 -7.67 -3.62
N VAL A 113 11.51 -6.51 -4.15
CA VAL A 113 12.44 -5.42 -4.49
C VAL A 113 13.19 -4.94 -3.24
N ILE A 114 12.48 -4.74 -2.13
CA ILE A 114 13.07 -4.34 -0.85
C ILE A 114 14.03 -5.40 -0.32
N ARG A 115 13.60 -6.67 -0.30
CA ARG A 115 14.41 -7.78 0.21
C ARG A 115 15.69 -7.99 -0.61
N ARG A 116 15.62 -7.86 -1.95
CA ARG A 116 16.80 -7.90 -2.83
C ARG A 116 17.78 -6.76 -2.56
N ALA A 117 17.29 -5.61 -2.09
CA ALA A 117 18.11 -4.47 -1.71
C ALA A 117 18.63 -4.53 -0.26
N GLY A 118 18.34 -5.61 0.48
CA GLY A 118 18.86 -5.86 1.84
C GLY A 118 17.91 -5.40 2.96
N GLY A 119 16.72 -4.88 2.66
CA GLY A 119 15.71 -4.56 3.66
C GLY A 119 14.88 -5.79 4.09
N THR A 120 14.15 -5.65 5.18
CA THR A 120 13.21 -6.67 5.67
C THR A 120 11.79 -6.14 5.58
N VAL A 121 10.85 -7.01 5.19
CA VAL A 121 9.41 -6.70 5.12
C VAL A 121 8.65 -7.81 5.82
N GLU A 122 7.95 -7.47 6.88
CA GLU A 122 7.10 -8.39 7.65
C GLU A 122 5.63 -7.97 7.63
N ARG A 123 5.34 -6.70 7.30
CA ARG A 123 3.98 -6.14 7.31
C ARG A 123 3.74 -5.21 6.13
N ALA A 124 2.51 -5.24 5.64
CA ALA A 124 1.99 -4.31 4.67
C ALA A 124 0.70 -3.67 5.21
N ILE A 125 0.58 -2.35 5.12
CA ILE A 125 -0.60 -1.60 5.54
C ILE A 125 -1.31 -1.08 4.30
N VAL A 126 -2.60 -1.37 4.17
CA VAL A 126 -3.41 -0.91 3.03
C VAL A 126 -4.65 -0.17 3.50
N VAL A 127 -5.11 0.78 2.71
CA VAL A 127 -6.35 1.50 3.06
C VAL A 127 -7.54 0.57 2.89
N VAL A 128 -7.65 -0.12 1.75
CA VAL A 128 -8.75 -1.06 1.49
C VAL A 128 -8.21 -2.40 1.04
N ASP A 129 -8.61 -3.46 1.73
CA ASP A 129 -8.51 -4.83 1.26
C ASP A 129 -9.82 -5.23 0.58
N ARG A 130 -9.73 -5.62 -0.70
CA ARG A 130 -10.89 -6.07 -1.48
C ARG A 130 -11.24 -7.54 -1.28
N GLU A 131 -10.49 -8.24 -0.42
CA GLU A 131 -10.70 -9.66 -0.13
C GLU A 131 -10.67 -10.54 -1.41
N GLU A 132 -9.75 -10.21 -2.33
CA GLU A 132 -9.57 -10.90 -3.62
C GLU A 132 -8.27 -11.74 -3.66
N GLY A 133 -7.74 -12.15 -2.50
CA GLY A 133 -6.59 -13.06 -2.37
C GLY A 133 -5.30 -12.40 -1.87
N ALA A 134 -5.28 -11.11 -1.53
CA ALA A 134 -4.07 -10.42 -1.08
C ALA A 134 -3.52 -10.98 0.23
N ASP A 135 -4.38 -11.34 1.17
CA ASP A 135 -3.99 -11.88 2.48
C ASP A 135 -3.25 -13.22 2.32
N GLU A 136 -3.77 -14.12 1.48
CA GLU A 136 -3.14 -15.40 1.17
C GLU A 136 -1.81 -15.24 0.43
N ALA A 137 -1.76 -14.33 -0.55
CA ALA A 137 -0.54 -14.07 -1.32
C ALA A 137 0.58 -13.51 -0.44
N LEU A 138 0.27 -12.62 0.49
CA LEU A 138 1.24 -12.03 1.41
C LEU A 138 1.69 -13.02 2.48
N ARG A 139 0.79 -13.84 3.03
CA ARG A 139 1.15 -14.91 3.97
C ARG A 139 2.11 -15.92 3.34
N ALA A 140 1.94 -16.23 2.06
CA ALA A 140 2.82 -17.16 1.35
C ALA A 140 4.28 -16.67 1.26
N VAL A 141 4.52 -15.38 1.51
CA VAL A 141 5.86 -14.74 1.54
C VAL A 141 6.20 -14.14 2.91
N ASP A 142 5.55 -14.63 3.98
CA ASP A 142 5.78 -14.23 5.38
C ASP A 142 5.52 -12.73 5.64
N ILE A 143 4.44 -12.18 5.06
CA ILE A 143 4.02 -10.80 5.28
C ILE A 143 2.59 -10.78 5.84
N GLU A 144 2.39 -10.05 6.92
CA GLU A 144 1.07 -9.77 7.50
C GLU A 144 0.42 -8.58 6.79
N LEU A 145 -0.83 -8.78 6.31
CA LEU A 145 -1.64 -7.70 5.73
C LEU A 145 -2.47 -7.01 6.81
N LEU A 146 -2.31 -5.70 6.93
CA LEU A 146 -3.02 -4.85 7.88
C LEU A 146 -3.89 -3.82 7.13
N PRO A 147 -5.16 -4.14 6.83
CA PRO A 147 -6.05 -3.19 6.17
C PRO A 147 -6.70 -2.24 7.19
N LEU A 148 -6.90 -0.97 6.80
CA LEU A 148 -7.79 -0.07 7.55
C LEU A 148 -9.25 -0.50 7.40
N VAL A 149 -9.63 -0.95 6.20
CA VAL A 149 -10.99 -1.38 5.88
C VAL A 149 -10.94 -2.64 5.02
N ARG A 150 -11.81 -3.62 5.33
CA ARG A 150 -12.12 -4.74 4.46
C ARG A 150 -13.41 -4.46 3.71
N ILE A 151 -13.46 -4.82 2.42
CA ILE A 151 -14.62 -4.50 1.58
C ILE A 151 -15.90 -5.17 2.10
N GLY A 152 -15.81 -6.38 2.64
CA GLY A 152 -16.93 -7.10 3.23
C GLY A 152 -17.59 -6.34 4.39
N SER A 153 -16.82 -5.60 5.18
CA SER A 153 -17.38 -4.80 6.29
C SER A 153 -18.18 -3.59 5.80
N LEU A 154 -17.82 -3.02 4.64
CA LEU A 154 -18.55 -1.88 4.06
C LEU A 154 -19.88 -2.29 3.39
N LEU A 155 -20.07 -3.57 3.11
CA LEU A 155 -21.26 -4.10 2.43
C LEU A 155 -22.30 -4.68 3.40
N GLN A 156 -21.97 -4.78 4.69
CA GLN A 156 -22.85 -5.31 5.73
C GLN A 156 -23.71 -4.24 6.43
N ASP A 157 -23.45 -2.96 6.17
CA ASP A 157 -24.15 -1.82 6.77
C ASP A 157 -25.33 -1.29 5.91
N ASP A 158 -25.81 -2.07 4.92
CA ASP A 158 -26.99 -1.75 4.09
C ASP A 158 -28.19 -2.66 4.42
#